data_a95d22bc16ba896f198ab868712e8e2d
#
_entry.id   a95d22bc16ba896f198ab868712e8e2d
#
_cell.length_a   1.000
_cell.length_b   1.000
_cell.length_c   1.000
_cell.angle_alpha   90.00
_cell.angle_beta   90.00
_cell.angle_gamma   90.00
#
_symmetry.space_group_name_H-M   'P 1'
#
loop_
_entity.id
_entity.type
_entity.pdbx_description
1 polymer ?
#
loop_
_entity_poly.entity_id
_entity_poly.type
_entity_poly.pdbx_seq_one_letter_code
_entity_poly.pdbx_strand_id
1 'polypeptide(L)'
;MTSIDAAVVGTGPNGLAAAVTLARAGLRVELYERADDIGGGLRSKALFDEDVMHDMCAAVHPMAAASPFFREFDLGARGVELLNPDISYAHPLDDGRAALAHRDLSATCEQLGPDGERWRSLMQPLLDHSAGVVDFVLAGRRTLPRDPLAPLLLARRVLRHSTSLGGFRGEDAAALLTGVAAHAMGRLPSIASGAVAMLLGHLAHGSGWPLPRGGSARIAEAMAVDITAHGGLFHTGAPVTDLRQLRHARTVFLDTSPKTFLALAASRLPARYARALAAFRYGPGAAKVDFLVSEPIPWRNPAVGRAGTVHIGGTHAEMVRQEGFTARGVPTGEPFVLLSDPTVTDPDRARPGRRPVWAYAHVPNGDARDPIPLVRSRIERYAPGFGDTVIAQRAITAADYESYNPNYVGGDIGAGAITLTQSLLRPTPRLDPYRTPLCGVYLCSASTPPGPSVHGMSGYLAAVSALRREFGVRTAPVLSPAATASTR
;
A
#
# COMPACT_ATOMS: atom_id res chain seq x y z
N MET A 1 -23.05 -21.85 -22.14
CA MET A 1 -22.50 -20.90 -21.14
C MET A 1 -22.86 -19.51 -21.60
N THR A 2 -23.57 -18.76 -20.79
CA THR A 2 -23.85 -17.33 -21.06
C THR A 2 -22.53 -16.56 -21.10
N SER A 3 -22.28 -15.84 -22.19
CA SER A 3 -21.11 -14.98 -22.35
C SER A 3 -21.18 -13.83 -21.34
N ILE A 4 -20.11 -13.54 -20.62
CA ILE A 4 -19.98 -12.38 -19.75
C ILE A 4 -19.09 -11.30 -20.39
N ASP A 5 -19.25 -10.05 -19.95
CA ASP A 5 -18.50 -8.95 -20.53
C ASP A 5 -17.09 -8.87 -19.97
N ALA A 6 -16.92 -9.14 -18.67
CA ALA A 6 -15.62 -9.08 -18.03
C ALA A 6 -15.43 -10.14 -16.93
N ALA A 7 -14.27 -10.79 -16.92
CA ALA A 7 -13.79 -11.60 -15.82
C ALA A 7 -12.62 -10.87 -15.13
N VAL A 8 -12.64 -10.77 -13.81
CA VAL A 8 -11.56 -10.20 -13.00
C VAL A 8 -10.93 -11.30 -12.16
N VAL A 9 -9.63 -11.51 -12.28
CA VAL A 9 -8.87 -12.51 -11.52
C VAL A 9 -8.09 -11.82 -10.41
N GLY A 10 -8.45 -12.14 -9.18
CA GLY A 10 -7.97 -11.52 -7.96
C GLY A 10 -8.90 -10.38 -7.48
N THR A 11 -9.15 -10.39 -6.18
CA THR A 11 -10.01 -9.41 -5.49
C THR A 11 -9.21 -8.49 -4.57
N GLY A 12 -7.97 -8.21 -4.92
CA GLY A 12 -7.19 -7.14 -4.30
C GLY A 12 -7.81 -5.75 -4.59
N PRO A 13 -7.30 -4.68 -3.95
CA PRO A 13 -7.88 -3.34 -4.09
C PRO A 13 -7.99 -2.86 -5.54
N ASN A 14 -7.07 -3.28 -6.41
CA ASN A 14 -7.10 -2.90 -7.82
C ASN A 14 -8.07 -3.77 -8.64
N GLY A 15 -8.15 -5.08 -8.37
CA GLY A 15 -9.14 -5.96 -8.97
C GLY A 15 -10.57 -5.51 -8.65
N LEU A 16 -10.82 -5.19 -7.38
CA LEU A 16 -12.10 -4.64 -6.94
C LEU A 16 -12.39 -3.28 -7.60
N ALA A 17 -11.42 -2.37 -7.70
CA ALA A 17 -11.61 -1.08 -8.36
C ALA A 17 -11.90 -1.22 -9.87
N ALA A 18 -11.27 -2.19 -10.54
CA ALA A 18 -11.61 -2.52 -11.92
C ALA A 18 -13.06 -3.03 -12.02
N ALA A 19 -13.45 -3.95 -11.15
CA ALA A 19 -14.81 -4.52 -11.13
C ALA A 19 -15.88 -3.47 -10.84
N VAL A 20 -15.68 -2.57 -9.84
CA VAL A 20 -16.57 -1.43 -9.58
C VAL A 20 -16.76 -0.60 -10.84
N THR A 21 -15.66 -0.24 -11.51
CA THR A 21 -15.69 0.60 -12.72
C THR A 21 -16.46 -0.06 -13.86
N LEU A 22 -16.25 -1.36 -14.06
CA LEU A 22 -16.90 -2.13 -15.13
C LEU A 22 -18.39 -2.39 -14.84
N ALA A 23 -18.73 -2.77 -13.60
CA ALA A 23 -20.11 -3.03 -13.20
C ALA A 23 -20.96 -1.75 -13.26
N ARG A 24 -20.42 -0.61 -12.81
CA ARG A 24 -21.07 0.70 -12.92
C ARG A 24 -21.21 1.21 -14.36
N ALA A 25 -20.41 0.68 -15.29
CA ALA A 25 -20.60 0.90 -16.73
C ALA A 25 -21.71 -0.01 -17.34
N GLY A 26 -22.41 -0.80 -16.52
CA GLY A 26 -23.50 -1.69 -16.94
C GLY A 26 -23.03 -3.03 -17.52
N LEU A 27 -21.78 -3.41 -17.32
CA LEU A 27 -21.23 -4.67 -17.81
C LEU A 27 -21.49 -5.82 -16.85
N ARG A 28 -21.68 -7.03 -17.38
CA ARG A 28 -21.73 -8.28 -16.60
C ARG A 28 -20.32 -8.68 -16.18
N VAL A 29 -20.03 -8.60 -14.87
CA VAL A 29 -18.70 -8.81 -14.30
C VAL A 29 -18.72 -10.02 -13.38
N GLU A 30 -17.76 -10.92 -13.56
CA GLU A 30 -17.49 -12.01 -12.62
C GLU A 30 -16.06 -11.89 -12.06
N LEU A 31 -15.93 -12.04 -10.74
CA LEU A 31 -14.66 -11.98 -10.05
C LEU A 31 -14.28 -13.38 -9.55
N TYR A 32 -13.03 -13.76 -9.76
CA TYR A 32 -12.46 -15.04 -9.36
C TYR A 32 -11.36 -14.81 -8.33
N GLU A 33 -11.58 -15.29 -7.11
CA GLU A 33 -10.61 -15.22 -6.01
C GLU A 33 -10.17 -16.63 -5.60
N ARG A 34 -8.86 -16.82 -5.48
CA ARG A 34 -8.28 -18.10 -5.05
C ARG A 34 -8.59 -18.44 -3.60
N ALA A 35 -8.58 -17.43 -2.73
CA ALA A 35 -8.88 -17.62 -1.31
C ALA A 35 -10.40 -17.63 -1.05
N ASP A 36 -10.79 -18.08 0.13
CA ASP A 36 -12.18 -18.06 0.56
C ASP A 36 -12.67 -16.64 0.86
N ASP A 37 -11.73 -15.73 1.17
CA ASP A 37 -12.01 -14.32 1.47
C ASP A 37 -11.52 -13.39 0.38
N ILE A 38 -12.30 -12.36 0.09
CA ILE A 38 -11.92 -11.27 -0.82
C ILE A 38 -10.95 -10.28 -0.16
N GLY A 39 -10.43 -9.32 -0.93
CA GLY A 39 -9.69 -8.16 -0.43
C GLY A 39 -8.18 -8.20 -0.64
N GLY A 40 -7.59 -9.37 -0.90
CA GLY A 40 -6.13 -9.47 -1.10
C GLY A 40 -5.34 -8.92 0.09
N GLY A 41 -4.59 -7.83 -0.10
CA GLY A 41 -3.85 -7.14 0.97
C GLY A 41 -4.71 -6.36 1.97
N LEU A 42 -6.00 -6.19 1.70
CA LEU A 42 -6.95 -5.54 2.61
C LEU A 42 -7.59 -6.50 3.63
N ARG A 43 -7.29 -7.79 3.58
CA ARG A 43 -7.91 -8.75 4.49
C ARG A 43 -7.61 -8.41 5.94
N SER A 44 -8.63 -8.54 6.81
CA SER A 44 -8.50 -8.54 8.27
C SER A 44 -9.04 -9.88 8.78
N LYS A 45 -8.35 -10.49 9.75
CA LYS A 45 -8.69 -11.82 10.27
C LYS A 45 -8.53 -11.90 11.77
N ALA A 46 -9.37 -12.66 12.41
CA ALA A 46 -9.17 -13.14 13.76
C ALA A 46 -8.03 -14.18 13.75
N LEU A 47 -6.88 -13.85 14.34
CA LEU A 47 -5.70 -14.73 14.30
C LEU A 47 -5.52 -15.56 15.56
N PHE A 48 -5.84 -14.99 16.70
CA PHE A 48 -5.62 -15.58 18.03
C PHE A 48 -6.91 -15.69 18.82
N ASP A 49 -7.83 -14.77 18.60
CA ASP A 49 -9.06 -14.60 19.35
C ASP A 49 -10.15 -14.13 18.38
N GLU A 50 -11.33 -14.74 18.43
CA GLU A 50 -12.43 -14.47 17.51
C GLU A 50 -12.90 -13.01 17.53
N ASP A 51 -12.73 -12.32 18.67
CA ASP A 51 -13.15 -10.95 18.87
C ASP A 51 -12.06 -9.91 18.54
N VAL A 52 -10.83 -10.33 18.20
CA VAL A 52 -9.69 -9.44 17.94
C VAL A 52 -9.19 -9.58 16.51
N MET A 53 -9.50 -8.56 15.72
CA MET A 53 -9.16 -8.55 14.30
C MET A 53 -7.75 -8.00 14.04
N HIS A 54 -6.99 -8.70 13.22
CA HIS A 54 -5.66 -8.31 12.74
C HIS A 54 -5.69 -8.01 11.24
N ASP A 55 -5.04 -6.93 10.80
CA ASP A 55 -4.87 -6.65 9.37
C ASP A 55 -3.74 -7.51 8.81
N MET A 56 -4.01 -8.23 7.73
CA MET A 56 -3.09 -9.24 7.21
C MET A 56 -1.90 -8.66 6.42
N CYS A 57 -2.07 -7.48 5.80
CA CYS A 57 -1.01 -6.81 5.06
C CYS A 57 -1.10 -5.29 5.22
N ALA A 58 -2.01 -4.62 4.54
CA ALA A 58 -2.19 -3.18 4.66
C ALA A 58 -3.01 -2.85 5.92
N ALA A 59 -2.54 -1.93 6.76
CA ALA A 59 -3.23 -1.49 7.98
C ALA A 59 -3.50 0.02 7.96
N VAL A 60 -2.62 0.82 7.35
CA VAL A 60 -2.67 2.29 7.32
C VAL A 60 -2.78 2.77 5.87
N HIS A 61 -3.69 3.71 5.60
CA HIS A 61 -4.17 3.98 4.25
C HIS A 61 -4.07 5.45 3.79
N PRO A 62 -2.89 6.11 3.83
CA PRO A 62 -2.75 7.49 3.34
C PRO A 62 -3.11 7.65 1.86
N MET A 63 -2.76 6.65 1.06
CA MET A 63 -3.04 6.68 -0.37
C MET A 63 -4.50 6.41 -0.70
N ALA A 64 -5.24 5.63 0.11
CA ALA A 64 -6.68 5.47 -0.08
C ALA A 64 -7.42 6.77 0.24
N ALA A 65 -7.06 7.44 1.34
CA ALA A 65 -7.64 8.73 1.72
C ALA A 65 -7.44 9.82 0.64
N ALA A 66 -6.28 9.78 -0.05
CA ALA A 66 -5.92 10.78 -1.06
C ALA A 66 -6.32 10.39 -2.49
N SER A 67 -6.59 9.12 -2.77
CA SER A 67 -6.80 8.58 -4.12
C SER A 67 -7.97 9.24 -4.86
N PRO A 68 -7.80 9.65 -6.13
CA PRO A 68 -8.91 10.11 -6.96
C PRO A 68 -10.04 9.07 -7.10
N PHE A 69 -9.70 7.78 -7.20
CA PHE A 69 -10.70 6.71 -7.27
C PHE A 69 -11.54 6.67 -5.99
N PHE A 70 -10.92 6.62 -4.81
CA PHE A 70 -11.67 6.52 -3.56
C PHE A 70 -12.37 7.82 -3.16
N ARG A 71 -11.85 8.98 -3.56
CA ARG A 71 -12.57 10.26 -3.38
C ARG A 71 -13.88 10.28 -4.18
N GLU A 72 -13.86 9.77 -5.43
CA GLU A 72 -15.06 9.70 -6.26
C GLU A 72 -15.99 8.55 -5.81
N PHE A 73 -15.42 7.41 -5.42
CA PHE A 73 -16.17 6.26 -4.89
C PHE A 73 -16.88 6.59 -3.58
N ASP A 74 -16.33 7.52 -2.81
CA ASP A 74 -16.84 8.00 -1.52
C ASP A 74 -16.98 6.88 -0.48
N LEU A 75 -15.83 6.51 0.11
CA LEU A 75 -15.77 5.49 1.16
C LEU A 75 -16.67 5.84 2.35
N GLY A 76 -16.72 7.13 2.74
CA GLY A 76 -17.53 7.62 3.86
C GLY A 76 -19.02 7.38 3.65
N ALA A 77 -19.56 7.74 2.49
CA ALA A 77 -20.96 7.51 2.14
C ALA A 77 -21.31 6.02 2.03
N ARG A 78 -20.29 5.13 2.02
CA ARG A 78 -20.44 3.66 2.00
C ARG A 78 -20.16 2.99 3.34
N GLY A 79 -20.13 3.79 4.42
CA GLY A 79 -19.96 3.30 5.78
C GLY A 79 -18.52 2.92 6.16
N VAL A 80 -17.52 3.35 5.38
CA VAL A 80 -16.11 3.17 5.74
C VAL A 80 -15.59 4.46 6.36
N GLU A 81 -15.50 4.49 7.68
CA GLU A 81 -14.93 5.61 8.41
C GLU A 81 -13.41 5.50 8.47
N LEU A 82 -12.72 6.51 7.95
CA LEU A 82 -11.26 6.60 8.01
C LEU A 82 -10.85 7.44 9.23
N LEU A 83 -10.30 6.76 10.23
CA LEU A 83 -9.86 7.36 11.49
C LEU A 83 -8.42 7.85 11.37
N ASN A 84 -8.18 9.10 11.72
CA ASN A 84 -6.85 9.69 11.70
C ASN A 84 -6.29 9.81 13.13
N PRO A 85 -5.06 9.34 13.40
CA PRO A 85 -4.36 9.68 14.63
C PRO A 85 -3.86 11.14 14.60
N ASP A 86 -3.68 11.75 15.77
CA ASP A 86 -3.06 13.09 15.89
C ASP A 86 -1.60 13.08 15.42
N ILE A 87 -0.89 11.98 15.67
CA ILE A 87 0.47 11.72 15.24
C ILE A 87 0.42 10.65 14.17
N SER A 88 0.61 11.04 12.91
CA SER A 88 0.56 10.13 11.77
C SER A 88 1.60 9.02 11.89
N TYR A 89 2.85 9.39 12.26
CA TYR A 89 3.90 8.42 12.54
C TYR A 89 4.95 8.98 13.51
N ALA A 90 5.61 8.07 14.23
CA ALA A 90 6.69 8.35 15.16
C ALA A 90 7.95 7.60 14.80
N HIS A 91 9.09 8.15 15.18
CA HIS A 91 10.40 7.52 15.06
C HIS A 91 11.15 7.61 16.39
N PRO A 92 11.17 6.52 17.21
CA PRO A 92 11.90 6.51 18.48
C PRO A 92 13.41 6.44 18.27
N LEU A 93 14.16 7.09 19.16
CA LEU A 93 15.63 7.13 19.21
C LEU A 93 16.15 6.59 20.55
N ASP A 94 17.43 6.19 20.61
CA ASP A 94 18.01 5.41 21.72
C ASP A 94 18.00 6.13 23.08
N ASP A 95 18.14 7.43 23.09
CA ASP A 95 18.22 8.25 24.31
C ASP A 95 16.84 8.63 24.90
N GLY A 96 15.80 7.93 24.50
CA GLY A 96 14.41 8.19 24.91
C GLY A 96 13.76 9.36 24.19
N ARG A 97 14.46 9.99 23.24
CA ARG A 97 13.82 10.95 22.31
C ARG A 97 12.95 10.23 21.30
N ALA A 98 12.07 10.96 20.67
CA ALA A 98 11.30 10.51 19.52
C ALA A 98 10.98 11.68 18.61
N ALA A 99 11.16 11.51 17.33
CA ALA A 99 10.66 12.44 16.34
C ALA A 99 9.21 12.07 15.95
N LEU A 100 8.31 13.05 15.94
CA LEU A 100 6.87 12.84 15.73
C LEU A 100 6.38 13.64 14.53
N ALA A 101 5.71 12.98 13.61
CA ALA A 101 5.00 13.63 12.52
C ALA A 101 3.53 13.84 12.93
N HIS A 102 3.26 14.98 13.55
CA HIS A 102 1.90 15.41 13.84
C HIS A 102 1.12 15.67 12.55
N ARG A 103 -0.17 15.47 12.56
CA ARG A 103 -1.04 15.89 11.46
C ARG A 103 -0.96 17.41 11.23
N ASP A 104 -0.88 18.16 12.31
CA ASP A 104 -0.53 19.59 12.24
C ASP A 104 0.96 19.75 11.93
N LEU A 105 1.25 20.35 10.76
CA LEU A 105 2.63 20.64 10.34
C LEU A 105 3.34 21.57 11.33
N SER A 106 2.62 22.53 11.93
CA SER A 106 3.22 23.49 12.87
C SER A 106 3.72 22.79 14.13
N ALA A 107 2.93 21.87 14.69
CA ALA A 107 3.34 21.07 15.84
C ALA A 107 4.59 20.21 15.55
N THR A 108 4.69 19.63 14.33
CA THR A 108 5.91 18.92 13.91
C THR A 108 7.10 19.86 13.82
N CYS A 109 6.93 21.03 13.23
CA CYS A 109 8.02 22.00 13.09
C CYS A 109 8.52 22.53 14.45
N GLU A 110 7.61 22.78 15.39
CA GLU A 110 7.96 23.17 16.75
C GLU A 110 8.79 22.10 17.45
N GLN A 111 8.37 20.83 17.37
CA GLN A 111 9.10 19.71 17.97
C GLN A 111 10.47 19.51 17.36
N LEU A 112 10.63 19.71 16.05
CA LEU A 112 11.93 19.55 15.36
C LEU A 112 12.88 20.73 15.62
N GLY A 113 12.46 21.77 16.33
CA GLY A 113 13.28 22.88 16.76
C GLY A 113 14.08 23.53 15.61
N PRO A 114 15.41 23.49 15.63
CA PRO A 114 16.24 24.17 14.60
C PRO A 114 16.01 23.66 13.17
N ASP A 115 15.46 22.47 12.98
CA ASP A 115 15.16 21.90 11.68
C ASP A 115 13.68 22.10 11.27
N GLY A 116 12.84 22.65 12.14
CA GLY A 116 11.42 22.83 11.90
C GLY A 116 11.11 23.68 10.66
N GLU A 117 11.83 24.80 10.50
CA GLU A 117 11.64 25.67 9.31
C GLU A 117 12.07 24.94 8.01
N ARG A 118 13.11 24.13 8.10
CA ARG A 118 13.54 23.31 6.97
C ARG A 118 12.50 22.25 6.63
N TRP A 119 11.90 21.61 7.63
CA TRP A 119 10.80 20.67 7.46
C TRP A 119 9.58 21.36 6.82
N ARG A 120 9.21 22.55 7.31
CA ARG A 120 8.14 23.36 6.73
C ARG A 120 8.40 23.69 5.25
N SER A 121 9.60 24.17 4.93
CA SER A 121 9.98 24.50 3.54
C SER A 121 9.94 23.27 2.60
N LEU A 122 10.09 22.08 3.16
CA LEU A 122 10.01 20.83 2.44
C LEU A 122 8.56 20.41 2.19
N MET A 123 7.71 20.45 3.20
CA MET A 123 6.36 19.88 3.18
C MET A 123 5.27 20.87 2.74
N GLN A 124 5.31 22.13 3.20
CA GLN A 124 4.24 23.11 2.96
C GLN A 124 3.90 23.29 1.48
N PRO A 125 4.86 23.47 0.55
CA PRO A 125 4.51 23.65 -0.86
C PRO A 125 3.93 22.39 -1.53
N LEU A 126 4.17 21.19 -0.97
CA LEU A 126 3.49 19.97 -1.43
C LEU A 126 2.08 19.89 -0.86
N LEU A 127 1.85 20.39 0.34
CA LEU A 127 0.52 20.50 0.95
C LEU A 127 -0.36 21.47 0.20
N ASP A 128 0.18 22.66 -0.14
CA ASP A 128 -0.55 23.68 -0.89
C ASP A 128 -1.03 23.20 -2.27
N HIS A 129 -0.30 22.22 -2.84
CA HIS A 129 -0.60 21.59 -4.13
C HIS A 129 -0.94 20.10 -4.00
N SER A 130 -1.38 19.63 -2.82
CA SER A 130 -1.51 18.19 -2.51
C SER A 130 -2.39 17.44 -3.50
N ALA A 131 -3.55 17.96 -3.87
CA ALA A 131 -4.42 17.35 -4.86
C ALA A 131 -3.72 17.16 -6.21
N GLY A 132 -2.98 18.18 -6.67
CA GLY A 132 -2.20 18.13 -7.91
C GLY A 132 -1.04 17.13 -7.84
N VAL A 133 -0.34 17.04 -6.71
CA VAL A 133 0.73 16.06 -6.47
C VAL A 133 0.18 14.64 -6.54
N VAL A 134 -0.91 14.37 -5.84
CA VAL A 134 -1.56 13.05 -5.82
C VAL A 134 -2.11 12.69 -7.20
N ASP A 135 -2.83 13.62 -7.84
CA ASP A 135 -3.37 13.41 -9.19
C ASP A 135 -2.25 13.13 -10.20
N PHE A 136 -1.11 13.82 -10.12
CA PHE A 136 0.05 13.55 -10.99
C PHE A 136 0.66 12.17 -10.74
N VAL A 137 0.89 11.80 -9.48
CA VAL A 137 1.51 10.50 -9.13
C VAL A 137 0.60 9.33 -9.48
N LEU A 138 -0.71 9.49 -9.28
CA LEU A 138 -1.70 8.44 -9.51
C LEU A 138 -2.34 8.50 -10.91
N ALA A 139 -1.95 9.45 -11.76
CA ALA A 139 -2.49 9.58 -13.11
C ALA A 139 -2.04 8.44 -14.04
N GLY A 140 -2.82 8.22 -15.06
CA GLY A 140 -2.38 7.43 -16.23
C GLY A 140 -1.30 8.18 -17.02
N ARG A 141 -0.37 7.45 -17.65
CA ARG A 141 0.75 8.01 -18.43
C ARG A 141 0.36 9.01 -19.51
N ARG A 142 -0.90 9.07 -19.90
CA ARG A 142 -1.42 9.97 -20.94
C ARG A 142 -2.23 11.14 -20.40
N THR A 143 -2.31 11.27 -19.08
CA THR A 143 -3.09 12.33 -18.45
C THR A 143 -2.17 13.53 -18.21
N LEU A 144 -2.54 14.68 -18.75
CA LEU A 144 -1.85 15.93 -18.45
C LEU A 144 -2.22 16.37 -17.02
N PRO A 145 -1.26 16.88 -16.24
CA PRO A 145 -1.55 17.36 -14.90
C PRO A 145 -2.48 18.58 -14.96
N ARG A 146 -3.51 18.59 -14.13
CA ARG A 146 -4.42 19.75 -13.99
C ARG A 146 -3.73 20.93 -13.31
N ASP A 147 -2.81 20.60 -12.39
CA ASP A 147 -1.93 21.56 -11.73
C ASP A 147 -0.50 21.37 -12.26
N PRO A 148 0.00 22.25 -13.15
CA PRO A 148 1.32 22.10 -13.75
C PRO A 148 2.46 22.40 -12.78
N LEU A 149 2.19 23.10 -11.64
CA LEU A 149 3.20 23.39 -10.62
C LEU A 149 3.48 22.17 -9.75
N ALA A 150 2.49 21.36 -9.47
CA ALA A 150 2.62 20.19 -8.60
C ALA A 150 3.74 19.22 -9.03
N PRO A 151 3.84 18.76 -10.29
CA PRO A 151 4.94 17.93 -10.75
C PRO A 151 6.31 18.59 -10.60
N LEU A 152 6.40 19.90 -10.88
CA LEU A 152 7.65 20.65 -10.79
C LEU A 152 8.12 20.78 -9.34
N LEU A 153 7.20 21.09 -8.43
CA LEU A 153 7.46 21.19 -7.00
C LEU A 153 7.90 19.84 -6.42
N LEU A 154 7.23 18.75 -6.81
CA LEU A 154 7.60 17.41 -6.41
C LEU A 154 8.98 17.02 -6.96
N ALA A 155 9.19 17.16 -8.27
CA ALA A 155 10.45 16.79 -8.93
C ALA A 155 11.66 17.53 -8.33
N ARG A 156 11.55 18.85 -8.11
CA ARG A 156 12.61 19.67 -7.50
C ARG A 156 12.99 19.13 -6.10
N ARG A 157 12.00 18.76 -5.28
CA ARG A 157 12.24 18.24 -3.93
C ARG A 157 12.81 16.84 -3.97
N VAL A 158 12.27 15.98 -4.80
CA VAL A 158 12.80 14.63 -5.01
C VAL A 158 14.26 14.69 -5.43
N LEU A 159 14.63 15.49 -6.44
CA LEU A 159 16.02 15.62 -6.90
C LEU A 159 16.94 16.17 -5.80
N ARG A 160 16.48 17.20 -5.07
CA ARG A 160 17.27 17.82 -4.00
C ARG A 160 17.54 16.86 -2.84
N HIS A 161 16.57 16.01 -2.51
CA HIS A 161 16.63 15.14 -1.31
C HIS A 161 16.96 13.67 -1.62
N SER A 162 17.05 13.29 -2.90
CA SER A 162 17.39 11.92 -3.31
C SER A 162 18.84 11.50 -3.00
N THR A 163 19.70 12.45 -2.71
CA THR A 163 21.12 12.17 -2.41
C THR A 163 21.45 12.17 -0.93
N SER A 164 20.64 12.85 -0.09
CA SER A 164 20.95 13.06 1.33
C SER A 164 19.74 12.93 2.27
N LEU A 165 18.56 12.63 1.74
CA LEU A 165 17.31 12.58 2.51
C LEU A 165 17.14 13.76 3.50
N GLY A 166 17.47 14.97 3.05
CA GLY A 166 17.09 16.19 3.74
C GLY A 166 18.22 17.13 4.11
N GLY A 167 19.40 16.65 4.47
CA GLY A 167 20.51 17.48 4.95
C GLY A 167 20.10 18.33 6.17
N PHE A 168 19.38 17.73 7.10
CA PHE A 168 19.01 18.29 8.39
C PHE A 168 20.23 18.43 9.31
N ARG A 169 20.14 19.30 10.31
CA ARG A 169 21.20 19.48 11.32
C ARG A 169 21.09 18.46 12.44
N GLY A 170 19.85 18.17 12.85
CA GLY A 170 19.52 17.24 13.91
C GLY A 170 19.15 15.84 13.40
N GLU A 171 19.41 14.84 14.23
CA GLU A 171 19.08 13.45 13.94
C GLU A 171 17.56 13.22 13.86
N ASP A 172 16.76 13.92 14.68
CA ASP A 172 15.31 13.75 14.78
C ASP A 172 14.63 13.97 13.43
N ALA A 173 14.90 15.08 12.76
CA ALA A 173 14.35 15.38 11.44
C ALA A 173 14.89 14.44 10.35
N ALA A 174 16.16 14.09 10.41
CA ALA A 174 16.80 13.17 9.48
C ALA A 174 16.21 11.76 9.60
N ALA A 175 16.07 11.25 10.82
CA ALA A 175 15.47 9.93 11.09
C ALA A 175 13.99 9.89 10.70
N LEU A 176 13.23 10.95 11.03
CA LEU A 176 11.81 11.05 10.70
C LEU A 176 11.58 10.97 9.18
N LEU A 177 12.35 11.70 8.37
CA LEU A 177 12.25 11.67 6.91
C LEU A 177 12.74 10.33 6.34
N THR A 178 13.81 9.77 6.89
CA THR A 178 14.38 8.50 6.43
C THR A 178 13.45 7.34 6.72
N GLY A 179 12.75 7.35 7.84
CA GLY A 179 11.73 6.35 8.17
C GLY A 179 10.61 6.30 7.12
N VAL A 180 10.15 7.47 6.64
CA VAL A 180 9.18 7.51 5.54
C VAL A 180 9.80 7.05 4.23
N ALA A 181 11.05 7.43 3.94
CA ALA A 181 11.75 7.00 2.73
C ALA A 181 11.93 5.48 2.66
N ALA A 182 12.04 4.80 3.83
CA ALA A 182 12.16 3.36 3.92
C ALA A 182 10.93 2.60 3.39
N HIS A 183 9.75 3.22 3.32
CA HIS A 183 8.58 2.64 2.62
C HIS A 183 8.83 2.33 1.13
N ALA A 184 9.91 2.85 0.54
CA ALA A 184 10.33 2.43 -0.80
C ALA A 184 10.85 0.99 -0.84
N MET A 185 11.13 0.38 0.32
CA MET A 185 11.68 -0.98 0.46
C MET A 185 12.84 -1.19 -0.52
N GLY A 186 13.89 -0.39 -0.38
CA GLY A 186 15.00 -0.40 -1.34
C GLY A 186 16.16 0.46 -0.86
N ARG A 187 17.13 0.64 -1.75
CA ARG A 187 18.33 1.41 -1.41
C ARG A 187 18.00 2.85 -1.00
N LEU A 188 18.53 3.27 0.15
CA LEU A 188 18.50 4.64 0.64
C LEU A 188 19.91 5.27 0.57
N PRO A 189 20.06 6.54 0.22
CA PRO A 189 19.09 7.35 -0.50
C PRO A 189 18.99 6.97 -1.98
N SER A 190 17.88 7.30 -2.62
CA SER A 190 17.64 7.15 -4.06
C SER A 190 16.55 8.11 -4.54
N ILE A 191 16.43 8.32 -5.85
CA ILE A 191 15.32 9.11 -6.43
C ILE A 191 13.97 8.49 -6.04
N ALA A 192 13.87 7.17 -6.06
CA ALA A 192 12.63 6.47 -5.72
C ALA A 192 12.26 6.64 -4.25
N SER A 193 13.21 6.48 -3.33
CA SER A 193 12.98 6.69 -1.90
C SER A 193 12.68 8.16 -1.57
N GLY A 194 13.32 9.11 -2.27
CA GLY A 194 12.99 10.53 -2.16
C GLY A 194 11.57 10.83 -2.63
N ALA A 195 11.12 10.21 -3.72
CA ALA A 195 9.74 10.36 -4.20
C ALA A 195 8.70 9.81 -3.19
N VAL A 196 8.97 8.64 -2.61
CA VAL A 196 8.12 8.06 -1.56
C VAL A 196 8.11 8.95 -0.31
N ALA A 197 9.27 9.45 0.13
CA ALA A 197 9.38 10.35 1.28
C ALA A 197 8.57 11.64 1.09
N MET A 198 8.65 12.26 -0.09
CA MET A 198 7.89 13.48 -0.39
C MET A 198 6.39 13.21 -0.48
N LEU A 199 6.00 12.11 -1.13
CA LEU A 199 4.59 11.76 -1.30
C LEU A 199 3.93 11.39 0.03
N LEU A 200 4.49 10.45 0.77
CA LEU A 200 3.90 9.98 2.03
C LEU A 200 4.10 11.00 3.17
N GLY A 201 5.25 11.70 3.19
CA GLY A 201 5.55 12.70 4.19
C GLY A 201 4.58 13.89 4.16
N HIS A 202 4.26 14.44 2.97
CA HIS A 202 3.29 15.53 2.91
C HIS A 202 1.86 15.06 3.24
N LEU A 203 1.48 13.82 2.84
CA LEU A 203 0.18 13.26 3.19
C LEU A 203 0.00 13.11 4.70
N ALA A 204 1.07 12.86 5.46
CA ALA A 204 0.99 12.79 6.91
C ALA A 204 0.47 14.08 7.55
N HIS A 205 0.78 15.22 6.93
CA HIS A 205 0.31 16.54 7.38
C HIS A 205 -0.96 17.02 6.65
N GLY A 206 -1.38 16.32 5.60
CA GLY A 206 -2.58 16.64 4.80
C GLY A 206 -3.76 15.74 5.14
N SER A 207 -4.02 14.75 4.30
CA SER A 207 -5.09 13.74 4.53
C SER A 207 -4.85 12.88 5.76
N GLY A 208 -3.64 12.86 6.30
CA GLY A 208 -3.21 12.01 7.40
C GLY A 208 -2.84 10.60 6.95
N TRP A 209 -2.56 9.77 7.94
CA TRP A 209 -2.33 8.33 7.77
C TRP A 209 -3.44 7.54 8.48
N PRO A 210 -4.67 7.56 7.93
CA PRO A 210 -5.80 6.93 8.57
C PRO A 210 -5.76 5.41 8.47
N LEU A 211 -6.52 4.80 9.39
CA LEU A 211 -6.94 3.41 9.28
C LEU A 211 -8.48 3.32 9.24
N PRO A 212 -9.07 2.32 8.57
CA PRO A 212 -10.51 2.12 8.58
C PRO A 212 -10.98 1.59 9.94
N ARG A 213 -12.06 2.16 10.49
CA ARG A 213 -12.71 1.63 11.68
C ARG A 213 -13.07 0.16 11.48
N GLY A 214 -12.64 -0.70 12.41
CA GLY A 214 -12.88 -2.14 12.37
C GLY A 214 -11.94 -2.94 11.46
N GLY A 215 -11.01 -2.29 10.76
CA GLY A 215 -9.96 -2.95 9.96
C GLY A 215 -10.04 -2.70 8.46
N SER A 216 -8.97 -3.05 7.79
CA SER A 216 -8.77 -2.76 6.35
C SER A 216 -9.76 -3.49 5.44
N ALA A 217 -10.32 -4.62 5.86
CA ALA A 217 -11.33 -5.37 5.11
C ALA A 217 -12.57 -4.53 4.78
N ARG A 218 -12.89 -3.52 5.60
CA ARG A 218 -14.04 -2.63 5.38
C ARG A 218 -14.01 -1.92 4.03
N ILE A 219 -12.81 -1.59 3.52
CA ILE A 219 -12.65 -0.99 2.18
C ILE A 219 -13.03 -2.01 1.09
N ALA A 220 -12.60 -3.27 1.21
CA ALA A 220 -12.92 -4.31 0.25
C ALA A 220 -14.42 -4.67 0.27
N GLU A 221 -15.00 -4.76 1.46
CA GLU A 221 -16.41 -5.03 1.68
C GLU A 221 -17.31 -3.95 1.03
N ALA A 222 -16.96 -2.67 1.23
CA ALA A 222 -17.70 -1.57 0.61
C ALA A 222 -17.68 -1.64 -0.93
N MET A 223 -16.54 -1.98 -1.52
CA MET A 223 -16.44 -2.21 -2.97
C MET A 223 -17.22 -3.44 -3.41
N ALA A 224 -17.21 -4.53 -2.64
CA ALA A 224 -17.95 -5.74 -2.96
C ALA A 224 -19.47 -5.52 -2.92
N VAL A 225 -19.96 -4.78 -1.93
CA VAL A 225 -21.37 -4.37 -1.85
C VAL A 225 -21.79 -3.60 -3.10
N ASP A 226 -20.97 -2.63 -3.53
CA ASP A 226 -21.23 -1.85 -4.74
C ASP A 226 -21.23 -2.70 -6.02
N ILE A 227 -20.25 -3.59 -6.17
CA ILE A 227 -20.16 -4.51 -7.30
C ILE A 227 -21.40 -5.40 -7.38
N THR A 228 -21.82 -5.99 -6.27
CA THR A 228 -23.00 -6.86 -6.19
C THR A 228 -24.27 -6.08 -6.49
N ALA A 229 -24.41 -4.85 -5.98
CA ALA A 229 -25.55 -3.98 -6.27
C ALA A 229 -25.68 -3.62 -7.77
N HIS A 230 -24.58 -3.71 -8.53
CA HIS A 230 -24.54 -3.50 -9.98
C HIS A 230 -24.47 -4.83 -10.77
N GLY A 231 -24.85 -5.96 -10.15
CA GLY A 231 -24.99 -7.27 -10.80
C GLY A 231 -23.68 -8.05 -10.95
N GLY A 232 -22.60 -7.65 -10.30
CA GLY A 232 -21.34 -8.41 -10.29
C GLY A 232 -21.42 -9.64 -9.39
N LEU A 233 -20.74 -10.73 -9.81
CA LEU A 233 -20.74 -12.01 -9.12
C LEU A 233 -19.34 -12.36 -8.62
N PHE A 234 -19.24 -12.91 -7.41
CA PHE A 234 -18.00 -13.35 -6.80
C PHE A 234 -17.92 -14.87 -6.76
N HIS A 235 -16.78 -15.41 -7.17
CA HIS A 235 -16.39 -16.81 -7.05
C HIS A 235 -15.16 -16.88 -6.15
N THR A 236 -15.34 -17.16 -4.86
CA THR A 236 -14.24 -17.37 -3.89
C THR A 236 -13.88 -18.87 -3.84
N GLY A 237 -12.69 -19.21 -3.32
CA GLY A 237 -12.17 -20.57 -3.39
C GLY A 237 -11.99 -21.06 -4.84
N ALA A 238 -11.92 -20.14 -5.82
CA ALA A 238 -11.96 -20.43 -7.25
C ALA A 238 -10.66 -20.00 -7.96
N PRO A 239 -9.56 -20.73 -7.79
CA PRO A 239 -8.28 -20.39 -8.40
C PRO A 239 -8.34 -20.51 -9.93
N VAL A 240 -7.99 -19.43 -10.63
CA VAL A 240 -7.75 -19.47 -12.07
C VAL A 240 -6.29 -19.91 -12.29
N THR A 241 -6.09 -21.02 -12.99
CA THR A 241 -4.77 -21.58 -13.27
C THR A 241 -4.39 -21.52 -14.75
N ASP A 242 -5.36 -21.25 -15.63
CA ASP A 242 -5.17 -21.11 -17.07
C ASP A 242 -6.20 -20.11 -17.63
N LEU A 243 -5.77 -19.21 -18.50
CA LEU A 243 -6.66 -18.24 -19.15
C LEU A 243 -7.77 -18.87 -20.01
N ARG A 244 -7.60 -20.14 -20.42
CA ARG A 244 -8.64 -20.88 -21.14
C ARG A 244 -9.91 -21.12 -20.33
N GLN A 245 -9.82 -21.09 -19.00
CA GLN A 245 -10.98 -21.19 -18.11
C GLN A 245 -11.93 -19.99 -18.28
N LEU A 246 -11.38 -18.83 -18.71
CA LEU A 246 -12.10 -17.58 -18.87
C LEU A 246 -12.49 -17.24 -20.33
N ARG A 247 -12.49 -18.25 -21.24
CA ARG A 247 -12.82 -18.05 -22.67
C ARG A 247 -14.26 -17.58 -22.93
N HIS A 248 -15.13 -17.68 -21.94
CA HIS A 248 -16.50 -17.20 -21.98
C HIS A 248 -16.63 -15.69 -21.71
N ALA A 249 -15.57 -15.06 -21.22
CA ALA A 249 -15.51 -13.62 -20.98
C ALA A 249 -14.97 -12.88 -22.22
N ARG A 250 -15.63 -11.76 -22.57
CA ARG A 250 -15.14 -10.88 -23.64
C ARG A 250 -13.84 -10.21 -23.28
N THR A 251 -13.67 -9.81 -22.00
CA THR A 251 -12.44 -9.22 -21.45
C THR A 251 -12.01 -9.89 -20.16
N VAL A 252 -10.69 -9.93 -19.90
CA VAL A 252 -10.10 -10.50 -18.69
C VAL A 252 -9.18 -9.48 -18.05
N PHE A 253 -9.39 -9.21 -16.77
CA PHE A 253 -8.57 -8.32 -15.95
C PHE A 253 -7.80 -9.13 -14.93
N LEU A 254 -6.49 -8.96 -14.89
CA LEU A 254 -5.60 -9.73 -14.03
C LEU A 254 -5.04 -8.82 -12.94
N ASP A 255 -5.59 -8.90 -11.73
CA ASP A 255 -4.99 -8.33 -10.51
C ASP A 255 -3.93 -9.29 -9.97
N THR A 256 -2.99 -9.65 -10.84
CA THR A 256 -1.95 -10.62 -10.58
C THR A 256 -0.56 -10.08 -10.89
N SER A 257 0.46 -10.68 -10.29
CA SER A 257 1.86 -10.36 -10.58
C SER A 257 2.25 -10.75 -12.02
N PRO A 258 3.31 -10.15 -12.60
CA PRO A 258 3.89 -10.60 -13.86
C PRO A 258 4.27 -12.07 -13.87
N LYS A 259 4.79 -12.60 -12.76
CA LYS A 259 5.11 -14.03 -12.56
C LYS A 259 3.88 -14.90 -12.73
N THR A 260 2.78 -14.56 -12.06
CA THR A 260 1.51 -15.27 -12.17
C THR A 260 0.94 -15.18 -13.58
N PHE A 261 0.97 -13.98 -14.19
CA PHE A 261 0.49 -13.84 -15.57
C PHE A 261 1.28 -14.70 -16.57
N LEU A 262 2.59 -14.78 -16.44
CA LEU A 262 3.42 -15.69 -17.27
C LEU A 262 2.95 -17.16 -17.14
N ALA A 263 2.64 -17.59 -15.92
CA ALA A 263 2.13 -18.94 -15.70
C ALA A 263 0.72 -19.14 -16.31
N LEU A 264 -0.21 -18.21 -16.10
CA LEU A 264 -1.58 -18.28 -16.63
C LEU A 264 -1.66 -18.26 -18.16
N ALA A 265 -0.79 -17.47 -18.79
CA ALA A 265 -0.77 -17.31 -20.24
C ALA A 265 -0.02 -18.44 -20.97
N ALA A 266 0.80 -19.21 -20.25
CA ALA A 266 1.66 -20.26 -20.79
C ALA A 266 2.40 -19.81 -22.09
N SER A 267 2.36 -20.61 -23.16
CA SER A 267 3.03 -20.31 -24.44
C SER A 267 2.27 -19.30 -25.34
N ARG A 268 1.17 -18.73 -24.89
CA ARG A 268 0.32 -17.83 -25.72
C ARG A 268 0.91 -16.43 -25.91
N LEU A 269 1.86 -16.03 -25.05
CA LEU A 269 2.49 -14.72 -25.16
C LEU A 269 3.58 -14.69 -26.24
N PRO A 270 3.67 -13.59 -27.01
CA PRO A 270 4.83 -13.39 -27.90
C PRO A 270 6.12 -13.43 -27.08
N ALA A 271 7.14 -14.12 -27.59
CA ALA A 271 8.40 -14.37 -26.86
C ALA A 271 9.09 -13.09 -26.36
N ARG A 272 9.02 -11.99 -27.13
CA ARG A 272 9.58 -10.69 -26.70
C ARG A 272 8.85 -10.14 -25.48
N TYR A 273 7.53 -10.25 -25.42
CA TYR A 273 6.74 -9.76 -24.30
C TYR A 273 6.92 -10.64 -23.07
N ALA A 274 6.93 -11.97 -23.25
CA ALA A 274 7.21 -12.91 -22.18
C ALA A 274 8.58 -12.67 -21.53
N ARG A 275 9.63 -12.43 -22.34
CA ARG A 275 10.97 -12.05 -21.85
C ARG A 275 10.96 -10.73 -21.08
N ALA A 276 10.22 -9.71 -21.53
CA ALA A 276 10.10 -8.44 -20.82
C ALA A 276 9.41 -8.59 -19.45
N LEU A 277 8.35 -9.42 -19.38
CA LEU A 277 7.70 -9.75 -18.10
C LEU A 277 8.61 -10.57 -17.18
N ALA A 278 9.37 -11.53 -17.72
CA ALA A 278 10.31 -12.35 -16.93
C ALA A 278 11.48 -11.51 -16.38
N ALA A 279 11.81 -10.41 -17.03
CA ALA A 279 12.82 -9.45 -16.55
C ALA A 279 12.30 -8.47 -15.49
N PHE A 280 11.01 -8.53 -15.12
CA PHE A 280 10.42 -7.71 -14.07
C PHE A 280 11.05 -8.07 -12.71
N ARG A 281 11.53 -7.06 -11.99
CA ARG A 281 12.25 -7.24 -10.73
C ARG A 281 11.30 -7.07 -9.54
N TYR A 282 11.42 -7.97 -8.59
CA TYR A 282 10.78 -7.85 -7.29
C TYR A 282 11.73 -7.19 -6.29
N GLY A 283 11.17 -6.43 -5.34
CA GLY A 283 11.91 -5.72 -4.29
C GLY A 283 12.26 -6.63 -3.11
N PRO A 284 12.85 -6.07 -2.06
CA PRO A 284 12.99 -6.72 -0.77
C PRO A 284 11.64 -7.25 -0.25
N GLY A 285 11.71 -8.22 0.65
CA GLY A 285 10.54 -8.81 1.27
C GLY A 285 10.14 -8.11 2.56
N ALA A 286 8.85 -8.20 2.89
CA ALA A 286 8.32 -7.96 4.22
C ALA A 286 8.22 -9.30 4.95
N ALA A 287 8.81 -9.38 6.14
CA ALA A 287 8.60 -10.50 7.05
C ALA A 287 7.71 -10.03 8.19
N LYS A 288 6.47 -10.52 8.23
CA LYS A 288 5.40 -10.00 9.09
C LYS A 288 5.33 -10.72 10.42
N VAL A 289 5.03 -9.97 11.49
CA VAL A 289 4.68 -10.52 12.79
C VAL A 289 3.40 -9.85 13.29
N ASP A 290 2.45 -10.66 13.71
CA ASP A 290 1.27 -10.24 14.46
C ASP A 290 1.46 -10.61 15.92
N PHE A 291 1.14 -9.68 16.82
CA PHE A 291 1.13 -9.90 18.25
C PHE A 291 -0.26 -9.64 18.82
N LEU A 292 -0.64 -10.46 19.77
CA LEU A 292 -1.71 -10.16 20.72
C LEU A 292 -1.05 -9.77 22.04
N VAL A 293 -1.28 -8.54 22.52
CA VAL A 293 -0.66 -8.04 23.73
C VAL A 293 -1.71 -7.73 24.81
N SER A 294 -1.33 -7.88 26.10
CA SER A 294 -2.21 -7.64 27.26
C SER A 294 -2.42 -6.15 27.55
N GLU A 295 -1.43 -5.33 27.22
CA GLU A 295 -1.35 -3.92 27.60
C GLU A 295 -0.83 -3.07 26.44
N PRO A 296 -0.95 -1.72 26.48
CA PRO A 296 -0.28 -0.83 25.54
C PRO A 296 1.24 -1.06 25.56
N ILE A 297 1.87 -0.88 24.39
CA ILE A 297 3.32 -1.02 24.24
C ILE A 297 4.03 -0.04 25.17
N PRO A 298 4.98 -0.51 26.05
CA PRO A 298 5.62 0.31 27.08
C PRO A 298 6.77 1.17 26.50
N TRP A 299 6.46 2.09 25.62
CA TRP A 299 7.45 2.95 24.98
C TRP A 299 8.22 3.80 26.00
N ARG A 300 9.56 3.87 25.90
CA ARG A 300 10.39 4.78 26.73
C ARG A 300 9.91 6.23 26.61
N ASN A 301 9.52 6.65 25.39
CA ASN A 301 8.88 7.92 25.18
C ASN A 301 7.38 7.69 25.00
N PRO A 302 6.53 8.10 25.97
CA PRO A 302 5.10 7.86 25.91
C PRO A 302 4.40 8.49 24.70
N ALA A 303 4.97 9.53 24.09
CA ALA A 303 4.40 10.18 22.91
C ALA A 303 4.40 9.23 21.68
N VAL A 304 5.32 8.26 21.60
CA VAL A 304 5.34 7.22 20.56
C VAL A 304 4.06 6.39 20.58
N GLY A 305 3.54 6.09 21.77
CA GLY A 305 2.29 5.34 21.95
C GLY A 305 1.02 6.06 21.48
N ARG A 306 1.13 7.32 21.03
CA ARG A 306 0.02 8.09 20.44
C ARG A 306 0.06 8.11 18.92
N ALA A 307 1.10 7.53 18.30
CA ALA A 307 1.25 7.50 16.85
C ALA A 307 0.52 6.30 16.24
N GLY A 308 -0.16 6.52 15.11
CA GLY A 308 -0.81 5.44 14.36
C GLY A 308 0.18 4.47 13.72
N THR A 309 1.40 4.94 13.43
CA THR A 309 2.49 4.15 12.86
C THR A 309 3.81 4.47 13.56
N VAL A 310 4.66 3.47 13.78
CA VAL A 310 5.99 3.64 14.37
C VAL A 310 7.05 3.06 13.44
N HIS A 311 8.04 3.88 13.10
CA HIS A 311 9.22 3.51 12.31
C HIS A 311 10.38 3.18 13.25
N ILE A 312 10.72 1.91 13.39
CA ILE A 312 11.79 1.43 14.26
C ILE A 312 13.02 1.14 13.40
N GLY A 313 13.84 2.17 13.19
CA GLY A 313 15.00 2.10 12.30
C GLY A 313 16.33 2.49 12.93
N GLY A 314 16.28 3.20 14.08
CA GLY A 314 17.46 3.82 14.66
C GLY A 314 17.78 5.17 13.98
N THR A 315 19.04 5.55 13.94
CA THR A 315 19.51 6.78 13.31
C THR A 315 19.34 6.74 11.78
N HIS A 316 19.39 7.92 11.15
CA HIS A 316 19.45 8.03 9.69
C HIS A 316 20.55 7.13 9.10
N ALA A 317 21.77 7.16 9.67
CA ALA A 317 22.89 6.38 9.16
C ALA A 317 22.68 4.86 9.31
N GLU A 318 22.06 4.41 10.42
CA GLU A 318 21.70 3.01 10.63
C GLU A 318 20.70 2.56 9.57
N MET A 319 19.62 3.32 9.34
CA MET A 319 18.61 2.97 8.32
C MET A 319 19.21 2.89 6.92
N VAL A 320 20.02 3.86 6.52
CA VAL A 320 20.70 3.85 5.21
C VAL A 320 21.54 2.59 5.03
N ARG A 321 22.26 2.20 6.08
CA ARG A 321 23.09 0.98 6.08
C ARG A 321 22.25 -0.28 5.99
N GLN A 322 21.21 -0.40 6.83
CA GLN A 322 20.33 -1.58 6.91
C GLN A 322 19.55 -1.80 5.60
N GLU A 323 18.90 -0.76 5.10
CA GLU A 323 18.20 -0.82 3.83
C GLU A 323 19.15 -1.10 2.65
N GLY A 324 20.39 -0.59 2.74
CA GLY A 324 21.44 -0.91 1.78
C GLY A 324 21.84 -2.39 1.77
N PHE A 325 21.90 -3.06 2.92
CA PHE A 325 22.11 -4.52 3.00
C PHE A 325 20.93 -5.28 2.45
N THR A 326 19.72 -4.97 2.91
CA THR A 326 18.47 -5.61 2.49
C THR A 326 18.27 -5.52 0.97
N ALA A 327 18.52 -4.34 0.37
CA ALA A 327 18.41 -4.14 -1.08
C ALA A 327 19.44 -4.94 -1.90
N ARG A 328 20.56 -5.35 -1.30
CA ARG A 328 21.56 -6.24 -1.92
C ARG A 328 21.33 -7.72 -1.64
N GLY A 329 20.23 -8.08 -0.99
CA GLY A 329 19.94 -9.46 -0.60
C GLY A 329 20.79 -9.96 0.58
N VAL A 330 21.38 -9.04 1.36
CA VAL A 330 22.18 -9.39 2.53
C VAL A 330 21.33 -9.31 3.79
N PRO A 331 21.13 -10.41 4.51
CA PRO A 331 20.38 -10.41 5.76
C PRO A 331 21.07 -9.57 6.84
N THR A 332 20.28 -8.86 7.65
CA THR A 332 20.75 -8.10 8.80
C THR A 332 20.13 -8.62 10.10
N GLY A 333 20.81 -8.43 11.23
CA GLY A 333 20.27 -8.70 12.56
C GLY A 333 19.41 -7.55 13.12
N GLU A 334 19.52 -6.36 12.52
CA GLU A 334 18.81 -5.15 12.96
C GLU A 334 18.01 -4.53 11.81
N PRO A 335 17.00 -5.21 11.27
CA PRO A 335 16.21 -4.68 10.16
C PRO A 335 15.43 -3.43 10.56
N PHE A 336 15.09 -2.60 9.56
CA PHE A 336 14.01 -1.62 9.75
C PHE A 336 12.69 -2.35 10.01
N VAL A 337 11.96 -1.90 11.02
CA VAL A 337 10.64 -2.44 11.38
C VAL A 337 9.61 -1.31 11.32
N LEU A 338 8.50 -1.60 10.66
CA LEU A 338 7.30 -0.78 10.69
C LEU A 338 6.28 -1.45 11.61
N LEU A 339 5.70 -0.68 12.52
CA LEU A 339 4.72 -1.16 13.50
C LEU A 339 3.48 -0.27 13.48
N SER A 340 2.31 -0.87 13.68
CA SER A 340 1.06 -0.18 13.99
C SER A 340 0.35 -0.87 15.15
N ASP A 341 -0.05 -0.10 16.15
CA ASP A 341 -1.06 -0.48 17.15
C ASP A 341 -2.38 0.20 16.71
N PRO A 342 -3.28 -0.51 16.03
CA PRO A 342 -4.51 0.10 15.53
C PRO A 342 -5.42 0.62 16.65
N THR A 343 -5.27 0.13 17.88
CA THR A 343 -6.11 0.52 19.02
C THR A 343 -5.83 1.94 19.51
N VAL A 344 -4.70 2.52 19.11
CA VAL A 344 -4.38 3.95 19.35
C VAL A 344 -5.40 4.87 18.65
N THR A 345 -5.87 4.46 17.49
CA THR A 345 -6.76 5.25 16.65
C THR A 345 -8.19 4.69 16.65
N ASP A 346 -8.33 3.38 16.77
CA ASP A 346 -9.60 2.64 16.84
C ASP A 346 -9.63 1.78 18.13
N PRO A 347 -10.00 2.38 19.27
CA PRO A 347 -10.03 1.66 20.56
C PRO A 347 -10.95 0.44 20.56
N ASP A 348 -11.99 0.43 19.72
CA ASP A 348 -12.95 -0.67 19.62
C ASP A 348 -12.32 -1.97 19.06
N ARG A 349 -11.11 -1.91 18.54
CA ARG A 349 -10.34 -3.10 18.14
C ARG A 349 -9.69 -3.83 19.31
N ALA A 350 -9.60 -3.19 20.49
CA ALA A 350 -9.14 -3.85 21.70
C ALA A 350 -10.30 -4.56 22.43
N ARG A 351 -9.92 -5.55 23.24
CA ARG A 351 -10.77 -6.16 24.28
C ARG A 351 -10.01 -6.06 25.60
N PRO A 352 -10.68 -6.17 26.76
CA PRO A 352 -9.98 -6.15 28.04
C PRO A 352 -8.81 -7.13 28.07
N GLY A 353 -7.59 -6.62 28.28
CA GLY A 353 -6.35 -7.41 28.29
C GLY A 353 -5.95 -8.02 26.93
N ARG A 354 -6.50 -7.57 25.80
CA ARG A 354 -6.21 -8.11 24.47
C ARG A 354 -6.22 -7.00 23.41
N ARG A 355 -5.07 -6.73 22.82
CA ARG A 355 -4.86 -5.70 21.81
C ARG A 355 -4.08 -6.28 20.62
N PRO A 356 -4.51 -6.06 19.38
CA PRO A 356 -3.75 -6.46 18.20
C PRO A 356 -2.60 -5.48 17.96
N VAL A 357 -1.41 -6.01 17.70
CA VAL A 357 -0.27 -5.22 17.19
C VAL A 357 0.21 -5.87 15.90
N TRP A 358 0.43 -5.04 14.91
CA TRP A 358 0.86 -5.43 13.57
C TRP A 358 2.25 -4.87 13.30
N ALA A 359 3.17 -5.71 12.85
CA ALA A 359 4.53 -5.28 12.51
C ALA A 359 5.08 -6.07 11.33
N TYR A 360 6.02 -5.48 10.59
CA TYR A 360 6.85 -6.21 9.65
C TYR A 360 8.28 -5.64 9.61
N ALA A 361 9.23 -6.53 9.34
CA ALA A 361 10.62 -6.18 9.11
C ALA A 361 10.94 -6.15 7.61
N HIS A 362 11.82 -5.24 7.18
CA HIS A 362 12.41 -5.28 5.84
C HIS A 362 13.52 -6.34 5.81
N VAL A 363 13.36 -7.31 4.93
CA VAL A 363 14.30 -8.43 4.78
C VAL A 363 14.62 -8.65 3.29
N PRO A 364 15.68 -9.38 2.95
CA PRO A 364 15.92 -9.81 1.58
C PRO A 364 14.70 -10.50 0.96
N ASN A 365 14.54 -10.37 -0.36
CA ASN A 365 13.49 -11.10 -1.08
C ASN A 365 13.67 -12.61 -0.86
N GLY A 366 12.59 -13.29 -0.45
CA GLY A 366 12.60 -14.73 -0.18
C GLY A 366 13.28 -15.14 1.13
N ASP A 367 13.55 -14.22 2.06
CA ASP A 367 14.12 -14.56 3.36
C ASP A 367 13.17 -15.49 4.14
N ALA A 368 13.69 -16.65 4.54
CA ALA A 368 12.95 -17.68 5.26
C ALA A 368 13.23 -17.69 6.77
N ARG A 369 14.04 -16.74 7.29
CA ARG A 369 14.31 -16.65 8.73
C ARG A 369 13.05 -16.27 9.49
N ASP A 370 12.90 -16.85 10.72
CA ASP A 370 11.83 -16.44 11.63
C ASP A 370 11.99 -14.93 11.98
N PRO A 371 11.01 -14.08 11.65
CA PRO A 371 11.09 -12.67 11.98
C PRO A 371 10.75 -12.32 13.43
N ILE A 372 10.17 -13.24 14.21
CA ILE A 372 9.74 -12.95 15.59
C ILE A 372 10.89 -12.44 16.45
N PRO A 373 12.03 -13.12 16.55
CA PRO A 373 13.14 -12.63 17.38
C PRO A 373 13.67 -11.27 16.90
N LEU A 374 13.72 -11.07 15.57
CA LEU A 374 14.20 -9.82 14.96
C LEU A 374 13.29 -8.65 15.30
N VAL A 375 11.98 -8.81 15.10
CA VAL A 375 10.99 -7.76 15.35
C VAL A 375 10.89 -7.46 16.84
N ARG A 376 10.84 -8.48 17.70
CA ARG A 376 10.79 -8.29 19.15
C ARG A 376 12.01 -7.53 19.66
N SER A 377 13.21 -7.90 19.27
CA SER A 377 14.42 -7.22 19.72
C SER A 377 14.44 -5.75 19.29
N ARG A 378 13.91 -5.43 18.09
CA ARG A 378 13.79 -4.04 17.63
C ARG A 378 12.78 -3.24 18.45
N ILE A 379 11.65 -3.83 18.82
CA ILE A 379 10.64 -3.18 19.68
C ILE A 379 11.20 -2.99 21.09
N GLU A 380 11.81 -4.04 21.69
CA GLU A 380 12.39 -4.01 23.03
C GLU A 380 13.46 -2.92 23.21
N ARG A 381 14.21 -2.59 22.17
CA ARG A 381 15.21 -1.51 22.20
C ARG A 381 14.60 -0.17 22.62
N TYR A 382 13.34 0.10 22.21
CA TYR A 382 12.64 1.37 22.46
C TYR A 382 11.46 1.26 23.39
N ALA A 383 11.00 0.03 23.67
CA ALA A 383 9.90 -0.31 24.56
C ALA A 383 10.29 -1.48 25.47
N PRO A 384 11.20 -1.27 26.45
CA PRO A 384 11.63 -2.34 27.36
C PRO A 384 10.46 -2.94 28.10
N GLY A 385 10.40 -4.28 28.15
CA GLY A 385 9.28 -5.04 28.73
C GLY A 385 8.14 -5.34 27.75
N PHE A 386 8.29 -5.00 26.46
CA PHE A 386 7.30 -5.36 25.44
C PHE A 386 7.05 -6.87 25.42
N GLY A 387 8.12 -7.69 25.56
CA GLY A 387 8.01 -9.15 25.58
C GLY A 387 7.10 -9.69 26.68
N ASP A 388 7.02 -9.01 27.82
CA ASP A 388 6.17 -9.41 28.95
C ASP A 388 4.68 -9.15 28.69
N THR A 389 4.37 -8.25 27.76
CA THR A 389 2.98 -7.96 27.34
C THR A 389 2.44 -8.95 26.30
N VAL A 390 3.31 -9.73 25.63
CA VAL A 390 2.93 -10.60 24.52
C VAL A 390 2.22 -11.85 25.02
N ILE A 391 0.94 -11.99 24.68
CA ILE A 391 0.10 -13.16 24.96
C ILE A 391 0.27 -14.24 23.88
N ALA A 392 0.24 -13.79 22.62
CA ALA A 392 0.38 -14.68 21.46
C ALA A 392 1.08 -13.94 20.32
N GLN A 393 1.73 -14.69 19.45
CA GLN A 393 2.44 -14.15 18.28
C GLN A 393 2.39 -15.13 17.11
N ARG A 394 2.37 -14.59 15.90
CA ARG A 394 2.39 -15.35 14.65
C ARG A 394 3.26 -14.62 13.64
N ALA A 395 4.03 -15.38 12.88
CA ALA A 395 4.84 -14.83 11.80
C ALA A 395 4.42 -15.37 10.43
N ILE A 396 4.73 -14.56 9.42
CA ILE A 396 4.78 -14.98 8.02
C ILE A 396 6.15 -14.53 7.51
N THR A 397 7.03 -15.48 7.14
CA THR A 397 8.33 -15.16 6.55
C THR A 397 8.17 -14.54 5.17
N ALA A 398 9.17 -13.83 4.67
CA ALA A 398 9.11 -13.31 3.30
C ALA A 398 8.98 -14.43 2.25
N ALA A 399 9.58 -15.60 2.49
CA ALA A 399 9.43 -16.77 1.64
C ALA A 399 7.99 -17.31 1.63
N ASP A 400 7.34 -17.36 2.80
CA ASP A 400 5.99 -17.91 2.94
C ASP A 400 4.89 -16.95 2.50
N TYR A 401 5.18 -15.66 2.39
CA TYR A 401 4.19 -14.64 2.04
C TYR A 401 3.58 -14.86 0.65
N GLU A 402 4.35 -15.45 -0.28
CA GLU A 402 3.86 -15.84 -1.60
C GLU A 402 2.78 -16.94 -1.52
N SER A 403 2.85 -17.82 -0.54
CA SER A 403 1.82 -18.84 -0.29
C SER A 403 0.51 -18.22 0.18
N TYR A 404 0.59 -17.18 1.03
CA TYR A 404 -0.56 -16.41 1.46
C TYR A 404 -1.16 -15.60 0.30
N ASN A 405 -0.33 -14.90 -0.48
CA ASN A 405 -0.74 -14.12 -1.63
C ASN A 405 0.30 -14.26 -2.77
N PRO A 406 -0.04 -14.94 -3.89
CA PRO A 406 0.89 -15.18 -5.00
C PRO A 406 1.45 -13.91 -5.67
N ASN A 407 0.87 -12.75 -5.37
CA ASN A 407 1.39 -11.46 -5.87
C ASN A 407 2.57 -10.95 -5.03
N TYR A 408 2.77 -11.47 -3.82
CA TYR A 408 3.87 -11.07 -2.92
C TYR A 408 5.10 -11.96 -3.14
N VAL A 409 5.65 -11.89 -4.34
CA VAL A 409 6.76 -12.75 -4.78
C VAL A 409 7.98 -12.54 -3.90
N GLY A 410 8.35 -13.59 -3.14
CA GLY A 410 9.44 -13.51 -2.15
C GLY A 410 9.19 -12.49 -1.03
N GLY A 411 7.93 -12.19 -0.71
CA GLY A 411 7.53 -11.23 0.31
C GLY A 411 7.47 -9.77 -0.17
N ASP A 412 7.69 -9.51 -1.45
CA ASP A 412 7.56 -8.14 -2.00
C ASP A 412 6.10 -7.69 -2.01
N ILE A 413 5.68 -7.01 -0.95
CA ILE A 413 4.34 -6.43 -0.80
C ILE A 413 4.08 -5.23 -1.72
N GLY A 414 5.14 -4.65 -2.33
CA GLY A 414 5.08 -3.57 -3.31
C GLY A 414 4.74 -4.05 -4.73
N ALA A 415 4.63 -5.38 -4.94
CA ALA A 415 4.36 -5.99 -6.24
C ALA A 415 5.32 -5.49 -7.35
N GLY A 416 6.58 -5.36 -6.99
CA GLY A 416 7.69 -4.98 -7.86
C GLY A 416 8.59 -3.90 -7.28
N ALA A 417 9.90 -4.06 -7.45
CA ALA A 417 10.92 -3.15 -6.92
C ALA A 417 10.62 -1.68 -7.29
N ILE A 418 10.69 -0.80 -6.30
CA ILE A 418 10.47 0.64 -6.47
C ILE A 418 11.81 1.27 -6.90
N THR A 419 12.11 1.21 -8.18
CA THR A 419 13.25 1.89 -8.82
C THR A 419 12.73 2.90 -9.83
N LEU A 420 13.50 3.95 -10.14
CA LEU A 420 13.08 4.97 -11.10
C LEU A 420 12.68 4.34 -12.44
N THR A 421 13.53 3.48 -12.99
CA THR A 421 13.29 2.85 -14.31
C THR A 421 12.03 1.98 -14.27
N GLN A 422 11.87 1.14 -13.24
CA GLN A 422 10.71 0.24 -13.18
C GLN A 422 9.42 1.00 -12.85
N SER A 423 9.46 2.03 -12.01
CA SER A 423 8.29 2.89 -11.74
C SER A 423 7.79 3.58 -13.02
N LEU A 424 8.69 3.96 -13.92
CA LEU A 424 8.33 4.56 -15.22
C LEU A 424 7.91 3.54 -16.26
N LEU A 425 8.40 2.30 -16.23
CA LEU A 425 8.25 1.35 -17.34
C LEU A 425 7.48 0.07 -16.98
N ARG A 426 6.93 -0.02 -15.75
CA ARG A 426 6.22 -1.23 -15.26
C ARG A 426 4.93 -1.53 -16.02
N PRO A 427 4.50 -2.78 -16.17
CA PRO A 427 5.35 -3.97 -16.04
C PRO A 427 6.23 -4.18 -17.24
N THR A 428 5.94 -3.49 -18.36
CA THR A 428 6.69 -3.46 -19.61
C THR A 428 6.64 -2.06 -20.23
N PRO A 429 7.61 -1.65 -21.07
CA PRO A 429 7.67 -0.31 -21.67
C PRO A 429 6.62 -0.14 -22.78
N ARG A 430 5.35 0.04 -22.41
CA ARG A 430 4.23 0.27 -23.33
C ARG A 430 3.52 1.59 -23.01
N LEU A 431 2.95 2.23 -24.04
CA LEU A 431 2.17 3.46 -23.87
C LEU A 431 0.86 3.20 -23.10
N ASP A 432 0.23 2.04 -23.33
CA ASP A 432 -0.85 1.52 -22.50
C ASP A 432 -0.29 0.31 -21.74
N PRO A 433 0.13 0.49 -20.49
CA PRO A 433 0.79 -0.55 -19.71
C PRO A 433 -0.17 -1.62 -19.19
N TYR A 434 -1.47 -1.34 -19.20
CA TYR A 434 -2.50 -2.27 -18.74
C TYR A 434 -2.81 -3.32 -19.79
N ARG A 435 -2.76 -2.95 -21.05
CA ARG A 435 -3.08 -3.83 -22.17
C ARG A 435 -1.95 -4.81 -22.47
N THR A 436 -2.30 -6.10 -22.56
CA THR A 436 -1.37 -7.16 -22.98
C THR A 436 -1.41 -7.37 -24.51
N PRO A 437 -0.51 -8.17 -25.09
CA PRO A 437 -0.61 -8.61 -26.47
C PRO A 437 -1.77 -9.56 -26.75
N LEU A 438 -2.35 -10.20 -25.73
CA LEU A 438 -3.54 -11.04 -25.87
C LEU A 438 -4.78 -10.16 -26.01
N CYS A 439 -5.61 -10.44 -27.00
CA CYS A 439 -6.82 -9.69 -27.24
C CYS A 439 -7.75 -9.77 -26.01
N GLY A 440 -8.28 -8.63 -25.56
CA GLY A 440 -9.18 -8.55 -24.44
C GLY A 440 -8.56 -8.83 -23.06
N VAL A 441 -7.24 -9.06 -22.94
CA VAL A 441 -6.57 -9.33 -21.66
C VAL A 441 -5.80 -8.12 -21.16
N TYR A 442 -6.10 -7.70 -19.93
CA TYR A 442 -5.55 -6.53 -19.25
C TYR A 442 -4.88 -6.90 -17.93
N LEU A 443 -3.77 -6.25 -17.60
CA LEU A 443 -3.16 -6.28 -16.28
C LEU A 443 -3.67 -5.07 -15.49
N CYS A 444 -4.07 -5.28 -14.24
CA CYS A 444 -4.61 -4.21 -13.40
C CYS A 444 -4.03 -4.19 -11.96
N SER A 445 -3.05 -5.03 -11.67
CA SER A 445 -2.43 -5.14 -10.35
C SER A 445 -1.49 -3.97 -10.03
N ALA A 446 -1.01 -3.92 -8.79
CA ALA A 446 0.02 -2.99 -8.34
C ALA A 446 1.35 -3.12 -9.11
N SER A 447 1.57 -4.18 -9.89
CA SER A 447 2.68 -4.29 -10.83
C SER A 447 2.52 -3.40 -12.07
N THR A 448 1.36 -2.76 -12.27
CA THR A 448 1.12 -1.75 -13.31
C THR A 448 1.15 -0.33 -12.72
N PRO A 449 1.28 0.74 -13.52
CA PRO A 449 1.17 2.09 -12.99
C PRO A 449 -0.19 2.34 -12.33
N PRO A 450 -0.24 3.21 -11.32
CA PRO A 450 0.85 4.00 -10.73
C PRO A 450 1.78 3.21 -9.81
N GLY A 451 1.47 1.99 -9.44
CA GLY A 451 2.34 1.14 -8.64
C GLY A 451 1.70 0.64 -7.34
N PRO A 452 2.50 0.40 -6.28
CA PRO A 452 2.01 -0.13 -5.02
C PRO A 452 1.18 0.88 -4.22
N SER A 453 0.48 0.39 -3.25
CA SER A 453 -0.38 1.01 -2.25
C SER A 453 -1.86 0.73 -2.51
N VAL A 454 -2.69 1.01 -1.51
CA VAL A 454 -4.16 0.90 -1.63
C VAL A 454 -4.70 2.20 -2.19
N HIS A 455 -4.88 2.27 -3.51
CA HIS A 455 -5.40 3.46 -4.20
C HIS A 455 -6.44 3.14 -5.29
N GLY A 456 -6.58 1.87 -5.71
CA GLY A 456 -7.54 1.44 -6.74
C GLY A 456 -7.26 1.90 -8.17
N MET A 457 -6.28 2.80 -8.36
CA MET A 457 -6.07 3.48 -9.65
C MET A 457 -5.55 2.56 -10.76
N SER A 458 -4.74 1.53 -10.45
CA SER A 458 -4.31 0.57 -11.47
C SER A 458 -5.50 -0.16 -12.08
N GLY A 459 -6.44 -0.59 -11.23
CA GLY A 459 -7.68 -1.22 -11.65
C GLY A 459 -8.59 -0.27 -12.44
N TYR A 460 -8.82 0.92 -11.92
CA TYR A 460 -9.63 1.94 -12.55
C TYR A 460 -9.11 2.29 -13.96
N LEU A 461 -7.82 2.58 -14.09
CA LEU A 461 -7.21 2.96 -15.37
C LEU A 461 -7.22 1.81 -16.39
N ALA A 462 -7.03 0.58 -15.94
CA ALA A 462 -7.16 -0.61 -16.79
C ALA A 462 -8.59 -0.77 -17.29
N ALA A 463 -9.59 -0.62 -16.41
CA ALA A 463 -11.00 -0.69 -16.77
C ALA A 463 -11.40 0.42 -17.75
N VAL A 464 -10.99 1.67 -17.51
CA VAL A 464 -11.25 2.80 -18.43
C VAL A 464 -10.60 2.57 -19.80
N SER A 465 -9.39 1.99 -19.85
CA SER A 465 -8.74 1.63 -21.12
C SER A 465 -9.56 0.59 -21.88
N ALA A 466 -10.05 -0.45 -21.20
CA ALA A 466 -10.86 -1.50 -21.81
C ALA A 466 -12.26 -1.00 -22.23
N LEU A 467 -12.92 -0.19 -21.41
CA LEU A 467 -14.21 0.42 -21.74
C LEU A 467 -14.17 1.18 -23.06
N ARG A 468 -13.14 2.01 -23.24
CA ARG A 468 -12.97 2.77 -24.50
C ARG A 468 -12.70 1.88 -25.69
N ARG A 469 -11.89 0.84 -25.51
CA ARG A 469 -11.36 0.05 -26.62
C ARG A 469 -12.26 -1.10 -27.02
N GLU A 470 -12.77 -1.83 -26.04
CA GLU A 470 -13.52 -3.07 -26.27
C GLU A 470 -15.04 -2.84 -26.30
N PHE A 471 -15.52 -1.79 -25.61
CA PHE A 471 -16.94 -1.53 -25.44
C PHE A 471 -17.40 -0.19 -26.07
N GLY A 472 -16.48 0.64 -26.56
CA GLY A 472 -16.83 1.94 -27.16
C GLY A 472 -17.28 3.01 -26.16
N VAL A 473 -17.18 2.73 -24.85
CA VAL A 473 -17.57 3.64 -23.78
C VAL A 473 -16.45 4.66 -23.57
N ARG A 474 -16.69 5.91 -23.96
CA ARG A 474 -15.68 6.98 -23.93
C ARG A 474 -15.60 7.73 -22.61
N THR A 475 -16.73 7.85 -21.91
CA THR A 475 -16.84 8.52 -20.61
C THR A 475 -16.75 7.47 -19.49
N ALA A 476 -15.90 7.68 -18.52
CA ALA A 476 -15.85 6.81 -17.35
C ALA A 476 -17.18 6.90 -16.58
N PRO A 477 -17.64 5.79 -15.97
CA PRO A 477 -18.85 5.81 -15.17
C PRO A 477 -18.65 6.66 -13.91
N VAL A 478 -19.72 7.24 -13.40
CA VAL A 478 -19.75 7.93 -12.11
C VAL A 478 -19.64 6.89 -11.00
N LEU A 479 -18.69 7.08 -10.07
CA LEU A 479 -18.43 6.13 -8.99
C LEU A 479 -19.12 6.50 -7.67
N SER A 480 -19.53 7.76 -7.50
CA SER A 480 -20.25 8.22 -6.31
C SER A 480 -21.57 7.46 -6.12
N PRO A 481 -22.03 7.28 -4.88
CA PRO A 481 -23.38 6.78 -4.62
C PRO A 481 -24.39 7.66 -5.36
N ALA A 482 -25.46 7.04 -5.89
CA ALA A 482 -26.60 7.83 -6.37
C ALA A 482 -27.08 8.71 -5.21
N ALA A 483 -27.27 10.00 -5.45
CA ALA A 483 -27.89 10.86 -4.46
C ALA A 483 -29.23 10.21 -4.10
N THR A 484 -29.39 9.79 -2.86
CA THR A 484 -30.70 9.33 -2.37
C THR A 484 -31.66 10.47 -2.63
N ALA A 485 -32.60 10.27 -3.54
CA ALA A 485 -33.69 11.23 -3.76
C ALA A 485 -34.30 11.45 -2.38
N SER A 486 -34.10 12.65 -1.84
CA SER A 486 -34.76 13.07 -0.61
C SER A 486 -36.25 12.97 -0.88
N THR A 487 -36.88 11.91 -0.41
CA THR A 487 -38.33 11.85 -0.29
C THR A 487 -38.71 12.96 0.66
N ARG A 488 -39.16 14.08 0.06
CA ARG A 488 -39.90 15.11 0.77
C ARG A 488 -41.29 14.61 1.06
#